data_9c690964277028fa81a6c5ed33a5ea93
#
_entry.id   9c690964277028fa81a6c5ed33a5ea93
#
_cell.length_a   1.000
_cell.length_b   1.000
_cell.length_c   1.000
_cell.angle_alpha   90.00
_cell.angle_beta   90.00
_cell.angle_gamma   90.00
#
_symmetry.space_group_name_H-M   'P 1'
#
loop_
_entity.id
_entity.type
_entity.pdbx_description
1 polymer ?
#
loop_
_entity_poly.entity_id
_entity_poly.type
_entity_poly.pdbx_seq_one_letter_code
_entity_poly.pdbx_strand_id
1 'polypeptide(L)'
;MRECFDPTVYKKDWQYQEGDLTVTRSTQWSAPGCHQGCSILFYTDAEGKLVKVEGDPNSPVTDGRLCMRCLDMLEAVYHPDRIVHPLKRAKEDRGKI
;
A
#
# COMPACT_ATOMS: atom_id res chain seq x y z
N MET A 1 -24.63 -12.36 15.18
CA MET A 1 -23.34 -12.07 14.53
C MET A 1 -23.54 -11.03 13.46
N ARG A 2 -22.76 -10.00 13.52
CA ARG A 2 -22.84 -9.01 12.49
C ARG A 2 -22.14 -9.50 11.23
N GLU A 3 -22.55 -8.93 10.14
CA GLU A 3 -22.13 -9.37 8.83
C GLU A 3 -21.02 -8.48 8.25
N CYS A 4 -20.09 -8.08 9.12
CA CYS A 4 -18.97 -7.26 8.68
C CYS A 4 -18.02 -8.02 7.75
N PHE A 5 -18.12 -9.32 7.75
CA PHE A 5 -17.29 -10.14 6.88
C PHE A 5 -18.16 -10.87 5.87
N ASP A 6 -18.09 -10.45 4.63
CA ASP A 6 -18.75 -11.10 3.51
C ASP A 6 -17.68 -11.55 2.52
N PRO A 7 -17.34 -12.84 2.50
CA PRO A 7 -16.29 -13.32 1.60
C PRO A 7 -16.62 -13.16 0.12
N THR A 8 -17.88 -12.97 -0.23
CA THR A 8 -18.24 -12.78 -1.64
C THR A 8 -17.79 -11.43 -2.18
N VAL A 9 -17.71 -10.44 -1.32
CA VAL A 9 -17.21 -9.12 -1.71
C VAL A 9 -15.77 -9.22 -2.16
N TYR A 10 -14.94 -9.88 -1.37
CA TYR A 10 -13.53 -10.00 -1.69
C TYR A 10 -13.29 -10.90 -2.91
N LYS A 11 -14.12 -11.90 -3.09
CA LYS A 11 -13.99 -12.77 -4.25
C LYS A 11 -14.34 -12.09 -5.56
N LYS A 12 -15.29 -11.17 -5.51
CA LYS A 12 -15.78 -10.50 -6.73
C LYS A 12 -15.02 -9.24 -7.05
N ASP A 13 -14.67 -8.47 -6.01
CA ASP A 13 -14.21 -7.10 -6.18
C ASP A 13 -12.79 -6.85 -5.69
N TRP A 14 -11.98 -7.93 -5.52
CA TRP A 14 -10.61 -7.73 -5.08
C TRP A 14 -9.78 -6.99 -6.14
N GLN A 15 -10.18 -7.05 -7.40
CA GLN A 15 -9.53 -6.34 -8.47
C GLN A 15 -10.55 -5.98 -9.54
N TYR A 16 -10.53 -4.75 -10.01
CA TYR A 16 -11.44 -4.29 -11.06
C TYR A 16 -10.81 -3.16 -11.86
N GLN A 17 -11.42 -2.83 -13.00
CA GLN A 17 -10.95 -1.76 -13.86
C GLN A 17 -11.72 -0.47 -13.58
N GLU A 18 -11.01 0.65 -13.56
CA GLU A 18 -11.60 1.97 -13.45
C GLU A 18 -10.93 2.85 -14.49
N GLY A 19 -11.59 3.02 -15.65
CA GLY A 19 -10.97 3.66 -16.80
C GLY A 19 -9.78 2.87 -17.29
N ASP A 20 -8.63 3.51 -17.38
CA ASP A 20 -7.39 2.87 -17.80
C ASP A 20 -6.60 2.27 -16.64
N LEU A 21 -7.14 2.36 -15.44
CA LEU A 21 -6.44 1.90 -14.23
C LEU A 21 -7.02 0.59 -13.73
N THR A 22 -6.15 -0.25 -13.21
CA THR A 22 -6.54 -1.45 -12.49
C THR A 22 -6.52 -1.13 -11.00
N VAL A 23 -7.62 -1.39 -10.32
CA VAL A 23 -7.75 -1.15 -8.88
C VAL A 23 -7.70 -2.47 -8.15
N THR A 24 -6.78 -2.61 -7.22
CA THR A 24 -6.59 -3.83 -6.43
C THR A 24 -6.82 -3.54 -4.95
N ARG A 25 -7.68 -4.34 -4.33
CA ARG A 25 -7.91 -4.26 -2.88
C ARG A 25 -6.88 -5.09 -2.15
N SER A 26 -6.29 -4.52 -1.12
CA SER A 26 -5.29 -5.22 -0.34
C SER A 26 -5.20 -4.61 1.06
N THR A 27 -4.23 -5.06 1.81
CA THR A 27 -3.93 -4.53 3.13
C THR A 27 -2.51 -3.98 3.10
N GLN A 28 -2.34 -2.80 3.63
CA GLN A 28 -1.04 -2.16 3.71
C GLN A 28 -0.56 -2.12 5.14
N TRP A 29 0.65 -2.58 5.35
CA TRP A 29 1.34 -2.45 6.63
C TRP A 29 2.65 -1.72 6.37
N SER A 30 2.65 -0.44 6.68
CA SER A 30 3.80 0.40 6.45
C SER A 30 4.90 0.16 7.48
N ALA A 31 6.09 -0.16 7.03
CA ALA A 31 7.25 -0.28 7.92
C ALA A 31 7.87 1.11 8.14
N PRO A 32 8.52 1.37 9.30
CA PRO A 32 8.52 0.52 10.48
C PRO A 32 7.36 0.86 11.43
N GLY A 33 6.84 -0.13 12.10
CA GLY A 33 5.98 0.09 13.25
C GLY A 33 4.52 0.39 13.01
N CYS A 34 3.99 0.18 11.82
CA CYS A 34 2.56 0.27 11.61
C CYS A 34 1.87 -0.95 12.22
N HIS A 35 0.78 -0.72 12.95
CA HIS A 35 0.05 -1.79 13.62
C HIS A 35 -1.39 -1.94 13.14
N GLN A 36 -1.83 -1.12 12.19
CA GLN A 36 -3.23 -1.10 11.78
C GLN A 36 -3.56 -2.05 10.64
N GLY A 37 -2.66 -2.23 9.68
CA GLY A 37 -2.98 -3.05 8.52
C GLY A 37 -4.16 -2.48 7.77
N CYS A 38 -4.08 -1.22 7.33
CA CYS A 38 -5.19 -0.53 6.69
C CYS A 38 -5.58 -1.18 5.37
N SER A 39 -6.88 -1.26 5.12
CA SER A 39 -7.40 -1.69 3.83
C SER A 39 -7.20 -0.58 2.82
N ILE A 40 -6.61 -0.90 1.69
CA ILE A 40 -6.14 0.08 0.73
C ILE A 40 -6.51 -0.35 -0.69
N LEU A 41 -6.75 0.64 -1.54
CA LEU A 41 -6.95 0.45 -2.97
C LEU A 41 -5.69 0.90 -3.69
N PHE A 42 -5.08 -0.01 -4.43
CA PHE A 42 -3.91 0.30 -5.26
C PHE A 42 -4.37 0.50 -6.70
N TYR A 43 -4.02 1.65 -7.27
CA TYR A 43 -4.34 1.99 -8.66
C TYR A 43 -3.07 1.85 -9.49
N THR A 44 -3.09 0.91 -10.42
CA THR A 44 -1.96 0.66 -11.32
C THR A 44 -2.36 0.96 -12.75
N ASP A 45 -1.39 1.43 -13.56
CA ASP A 45 -1.62 1.68 -14.97
C ASP A 45 -1.43 0.41 -15.81
N ALA A 46 -1.52 0.56 -17.12
CA ALA A 46 -1.40 -0.57 -18.05
C ALA A 46 -0.03 -1.25 -18.00
N GLU A 47 0.99 -0.54 -17.52
CA GLU A 47 2.35 -1.06 -17.39
C GLU A 47 2.62 -1.66 -16.02
N GLY A 48 1.64 -1.65 -15.14
CA GLY A 48 1.77 -2.18 -13.80
C GLY A 48 2.38 -1.21 -12.80
N LYS A 49 2.57 0.05 -13.19
CA LYS A 49 3.11 1.06 -12.29
C LYS A 49 2.02 1.59 -11.36
N LEU A 50 2.35 1.65 -10.08
CA LEU A 50 1.43 2.21 -9.09
C LEU A 50 1.36 3.73 -9.26
N VAL A 51 0.16 4.25 -9.50
CA VAL A 51 -0.03 5.68 -9.77
C VAL A 51 -0.84 6.40 -8.71
N LYS A 52 -1.57 5.66 -7.88
CA LYS A 52 -2.43 6.26 -6.87
C LYS A 52 -2.76 5.24 -5.80
N VAL A 53 -2.99 5.71 -4.58
CA VAL A 53 -3.51 4.89 -3.49
C VAL A 53 -4.66 5.62 -2.82
N GLU A 54 -5.66 4.87 -2.35
CA GLU A 54 -6.78 5.40 -1.59
C GLU A 54 -7.19 4.41 -0.52
N GLY A 55 -7.86 4.88 0.52
CA GLY A 55 -8.46 4.00 1.51
C GLY A 55 -9.65 3.27 0.92
N ASP A 56 -9.83 2.02 1.34
CA ASP A 56 -10.96 1.23 0.89
C ASP A 56 -12.22 1.61 1.67
N PRO A 57 -13.23 2.20 1.02
CA PRO A 57 -14.45 2.59 1.72
C PRO A 57 -15.25 1.41 2.26
N ASN A 58 -14.97 0.21 1.80
CA ASN A 58 -15.63 -1.00 2.28
C ASN A 58 -14.96 -1.60 3.51
N SER A 59 -13.87 -0.99 3.99
CA SER A 59 -13.20 -1.46 5.19
C SER A 59 -14.05 -1.22 6.43
N PRO A 60 -14.35 -2.25 7.22
CA PRO A 60 -15.10 -2.04 8.47
C PRO A 60 -14.27 -1.36 9.57
N VAL A 61 -12.96 -1.30 9.39
CA VAL A 61 -12.06 -0.72 10.40
C VAL A 61 -11.74 0.73 10.10
N THR A 62 -11.31 1.03 8.88
CA THR A 62 -10.82 2.36 8.52
C THR A 62 -11.80 3.18 7.69
N ASP A 63 -12.77 2.54 7.07
CA ASP A 63 -13.85 3.22 6.34
C ASP A 63 -13.32 4.27 5.35
N GLY A 64 -12.36 3.87 4.53
CA GLY A 64 -11.80 4.72 3.50
C GLY A 64 -10.72 5.69 3.95
N ARG A 65 -10.29 5.60 5.21
CA ARG A 65 -9.27 6.50 5.75
C ARG A 65 -7.89 5.87 5.67
N LEU A 66 -6.90 6.68 5.38
CA LEU A 66 -5.49 6.30 5.41
C LEU A 66 -4.70 7.35 6.16
N CYS A 67 -3.64 6.92 6.85
CA CYS A 67 -2.71 7.86 7.45
C CYS A 67 -1.72 8.37 6.40
N MET A 68 -0.93 9.38 6.78
CA MET A 68 0.04 10.00 5.87
C MET A 68 1.05 9.03 5.32
N ARG A 69 1.43 8.00 6.07
CA ARG A 69 2.38 7.01 5.58
C ARG A 69 1.88 6.26 4.35
N CYS A 70 0.62 5.86 4.38
CA CYS A 70 0.03 5.18 3.23
C CYS A 70 -0.16 6.15 2.07
N LEU A 71 -0.56 7.38 2.35
CA LEU A 71 -0.75 8.39 1.31
C LEU A 71 0.55 8.75 0.60
N ASP A 72 1.67 8.70 1.32
CA ASP A 72 2.99 9.01 0.77
C ASP A 72 3.69 7.78 0.15
N MET A 73 3.01 6.67 0.07
CA MET A 73 3.60 5.42 -0.39
C MET A 73 4.25 5.53 -1.77
N LEU A 74 3.62 6.26 -2.69
CA LEU A 74 4.15 6.41 -4.04
C LEU A 74 5.53 7.04 -4.04
N GLU A 75 5.75 8.04 -3.19
CA GLU A 75 7.05 8.69 -3.10
C GLU A 75 8.11 7.74 -2.58
N ALA A 76 7.75 6.90 -1.60
CA ALA A 76 8.69 5.92 -1.06
C ALA A 76 9.02 4.82 -2.07
N VAL A 77 8.02 4.33 -2.78
CA VAL A 77 8.20 3.23 -3.74
C VAL A 77 9.05 3.66 -4.93
N TYR A 78 8.84 4.87 -5.43
CA TYR A 78 9.53 5.37 -6.63
C TYR A 78 10.58 6.43 -6.33
N HIS A 79 11.01 6.53 -5.08
CA HIS A 79 12.05 7.49 -4.71
C HIS A 79 13.37 7.11 -5.40
N PRO A 80 14.08 8.10 -5.99
CA PRO A 80 15.33 7.81 -6.70
C PRO A 80 16.43 7.24 -5.80
N ASP A 81 16.41 7.57 -4.52
CA ASP A 81 17.40 7.08 -3.57
C ASP A 81 16.98 5.79 -2.85
N ARG A 82 15.89 5.17 -3.29
CA ARG A 82 15.44 3.93 -2.67
C ARG A 82 16.50 2.84 -2.80
N ILE A 83 16.80 2.20 -1.67
CA ILE A 83 17.75 1.09 -1.65
C ILE A 83 17.09 -0.15 -2.24
N VAL A 84 17.63 -0.64 -3.37
CA VAL A 84 17.06 -1.79 -4.07
C VAL A 84 17.94 -3.03 -3.97
N HIS A 85 19.09 -2.92 -3.31
CA HIS A 85 20.00 -4.02 -3.07
C HIS A 85 20.48 -3.98 -1.63
N PRO A 86 20.83 -5.13 -1.03
CA PRO A 86 21.47 -5.12 0.27
C PRO A 86 22.76 -4.31 0.23
N LEU A 87 22.94 -3.46 1.23
CA LEU A 87 24.13 -2.64 1.36
C LEU A 87 24.89 -3.02 2.63
N LYS A 88 26.22 -2.95 2.56
CA LYS A 88 27.08 -3.21 3.70
C LYS A 88 27.98 -1.99 3.93
N ARG A 89 27.99 -1.53 5.18
CA ARG A 89 28.90 -0.44 5.56
C ARG A 89 30.25 -1.02 5.98
N ALA A 90 31.31 -0.44 5.48
CA ALA A 90 32.65 -0.82 5.91
C ALA A 90 32.83 -0.51 7.40
N LYS A 91 33.65 -1.31 8.08
CA LYS A 91 33.84 -1.17 9.52
C LYS A 91 34.36 0.22 9.90
N GLU A 92 35.27 0.77 9.11
CA GLU A 92 35.86 2.08 9.33
C GLU A 92 34.87 3.22 9.13
N ASP A 93 33.76 2.97 8.45
CA ASP A 93 32.75 3.98 8.20
C ASP A 93 31.61 3.96 9.22
N ARG A 94 31.70 3.10 10.22
CA ARG A 94 30.67 3.04 11.26
C ARG A 94 30.61 4.35 12.04
N GLY A 95 29.39 4.85 12.24
CA GLY A 95 29.18 6.10 12.96
C GLY A 95 29.33 7.34 12.08
N LYS A 96 29.65 7.18 10.82
CA LYS A 96 29.72 8.28 9.85
C LYS A 96 28.44 8.35 9.06
N ILE A 97 28.05 9.54 8.71
CA ILE A 97 26.83 9.76 7.90
C ILE A 97 27.22 9.94 6.44
#